data_2f17f5d29d3a892776b9664a96fbc9bc
#
_entry.id   2f17f5d29d3a892776b9664a96fbc9bc
#
_cell.length_a   1.000
_cell.length_b   1.000
_cell.length_c   1.000
_cell.angle_alpha   90.00
_cell.angle_beta   90.00
_cell.angle_gamma   90.00
#
_symmetry.space_group_name_H-M   'P 1'
#
loop_
_entity.id
_entity.type
_entity.pdbx_description
1 polymer ?
#
loop_
_entity_poly.entity_id
_entity_poly.type
_entity_poly.pdbx_seq_one_letter_code
_entity_poly.pdbx_strand_id
1 'polypeptide(L)'
;MDPSAPECSTSNPTAPKAGIDQDGEMDSGYLSYYATQSRMTDPGRMAGLLDGLPKNFAALRQVACGLIIHYRGGNPLQHGIPAERMREIDSRYVETMLTRLTELKDGPLTGLRSPKEKLVGCCRDSTVLFLAMGRALGIPIRARVGFATYFVPGYYIDHEVAEVWDAEEQRWRLVDPGIGDDFVSRDGVRVSYLDLPPESFLLAGSAWQQCRAGTADPEKFMVDPGLEVEDTRSWPQIRHNLVQDLAALNKTEMLLWDTWSGSQQTLTDRDLDRLDRLAEQTSATNPDIAKVIRLYQDDPELQVPATVVSEDPLGGPCREVTWLS
;
A
#
# COMPACT_ATOMS: atom_id res chain seq x y z
N MET A 1 -11.18 -40.63 17.35
CA MET A 1 -10.01 -40.01 16.72
C MET A 1 -10.22 -40.13 15.23
N ASP A 2 -10.65 -39.05 14.61
CA ASP A 2 -10.88 -38.96 13.16
C ASP A 2 -9.76 -38.11 12.56
N PRO A 3 -8.91 -38.61 11.66
CA PRO A 3 -7.85 -37.87 11.06
C PRO A 3 -8.22 -37.43 9.64
N SER A 4 -9.01 -36.37 9.51
CA SER A 4 -9.21 -35.71 8.20
C SER A 4 -9.61 -34.25 8.36
N ALA A 5 -8.65 -33.44 8.86
CA ALA A 5 -8.67 -32.02 8.62
C ALA A 5 -7.84 -31.74 7.36
N PRO A 6 -8.33 -30.98 6.38
CA PRO A 6 -7.54 -30.60 5.22
C PRO A 6 -6.43 -29.65 5.67
N GLU A 7 -5.17 -29.99 5.39
CA GLU A 7 -4.04 -29.08 5.50
C GLU A 7 -4.28 -27.89 4.56
N CYS A 8 -4.47 -26.74 5.14
CA CYS A 8 -4.53 -25.47 4.41
C CYS A 8 -3.12 -25.15 3.92
N SER A 9 -2.83 -25.44 2.66
CA SER A 9 -1.58 -25.10 1.97
C SER A 9 -1.49 -23.58 1.84
N THR A 10 -0.75 -22.94 2.75
CA THR A 10 -0.49 -21.49 2.78
C THR A 10 0.77 -21.13 1.96
N SER A 11 0.87 -21.58 0.72
CA SER A 11 1.90 -21.09 -0.19
C SER A 11 1.42 -19.80 -0.85
N ASN A 12 2.16 -18.69 -0.66
CA ASN A 12 2.05 -17.53 -1.54
C ASN A 12 2.06 -18.02 -2.99
N PRO A 13 1.22 -17.49 -3.89
CA PRO A 13 1.22 -17.90 -5.28
C PRO A 13 2.63 -17.74 -5.83
N THR A 14 3.20 -18.84 -6.32
CA THR A 14 4.56 -18.86 -6.86
C THR A 14 4.62 -17.86 -8.01
N ALA A 15 5.57 -16.92 -7.95
CA ALA A 15 5.79 -15.94 -9.01
C ALA A 15 5.96 -16.66 -10.36
N PRO A 16 5.39 -16.14 -11.45
CA PRO A 16 5.52 -16.75 -12.77
C PRO A 16 6.99 -16.86 -13.15
N LYS A 17 7.40 -18.00 -13.72
CA LYS A 17 8.75 -18.18 -14.25
C LYS A 17 8.95 -17.20 -15.41
N ALA A 18 9.98 -16.37 -15.32
CA ALA A 18 10.29 -15.33 -16.29
C ALA A 18 10.34 -15.83 -17.72
N GLY A 19 9.54 -15.22 -18.58
CA GLY A 19 9.62 -15.26 -20.01
C GLY A 19 9.22 -13.88 -20.53
N ILE A 20 10.17 -13.14 -21.09
CA ILE A 20 9.87 -11.95 -21.89
C ILE A 20 9.56 -12.47 -23.27
N ASP A 21 8.36 -12.19 -23.78
CA ASP A 21 8.06 -12.38 -25.19
C ASP A 21 8.89 -11.41 -26.02
N GLN A 22 9.44 -11.86 -27.15
CA GLN A 22 10.39 -11.10 -27.97
C GLN A 22 9.77 -9.87 -28.66
N ASP A 23 8.46 -9.63 -28.47
CA ASP A 23 7.69 -8.58 -29.17
C ASP A 23 7.35 -7.36 -28.28
N GLY A 24 7.87 -7.27 -27.06
CA GLY A 24 7.68 -6.07 -26.20
C GLY A 24 6.27 -5.93 -25.63
N GLU A 25 5.38 -6.89 -25.82
CA GLU A 25 4.10 -6.96 -25.12
C GLU A 25 4.31 -7.33 -23.65
N MET A 26 3.56 -6.66 -22.77
CA MET A 26 3.60 -6.96 -21.34
C MET A 26 3.18 -8.40 -21.12
N ASP A 27 4.08 -9.21 -20.54
CA ASP A 27 3.84 -10.63 -20.31
C ASP A 27 2.52 -10.83 -19.55
N SER A 28 1.57 -11.51 -20.19
CA SER A 28 0.25 -11.84 -19.64
C SER A 28 0.33 -12.54 -18.27
N GLY A 29 1.46 -13.16 -17.95
CA GLY A 29 1.74 -13.79 -16.67
C GLY A 29 1.81 -12.78 -15.52
N TYR A 30 2.35 -11.58 -15.72
CA TYR A 30 2.43 -10.56 -14.67
C TYR A 30 1.10 -9.84 -14.42
N LEU A 31 0.31 -9.63 -15.46
CA LEU A 31 -1.05 -9.13 -15.29
C LEU A 31 -1.89 -10.14 -14.48
N SER A 32 -1.79 -11.43 -14.83
CA SER A 32 -2.45 -12.50 -14.06
C SER A 32 -1.96 -12.57 -12.61
N TYR A 33 -0.65 -12.40 -12.38
CA TYR A 33 -0.09 -12.34 -11.02
C TYR A 33 -0.73 -11.24 -10.17
N TYR A 34 -0.89 -10.04 -10.73
CA TYR A 34 -1.52 -8.92 -10.02
C TYR A 34 -3.06 -8.97 -10.00
N ALA A 35 -3.69 -9.86 -10.77
CA ALA A 35 -5.13 -10.11 -10.70
C ALA A 35 -5.54 -11.14 -9.63
N THR A 36 -4.57 -11.76 -8.92
CA THR A 36 -4.84 -12.70 -7.82
C THR A 36 -4.62 -12.07 -6.45
N GLN A 37 -5.33 -12.57 -5.43
CA GLN A 37 -5.17 -12.07 -4.05
C GLN A 37 -3.76 -12.32 -3.51
N SER A 38 -3.30 -11.44 -2.64
CA SER A 38 -2.18 -11.67 -1.72
C SER A 38 -2.73 -12.17 -0.39
N ARG A 39 -1.84 -12.54 0.54
CA ARG A 39 -2.25 -12.85 1.90
C ARG A 39 -2.96 -11.67 2.58
N MET A 40 -2.52 -10.42 2.31
CA MET A 40 -3.10 -9.23 2.92
C MET A 40 -4.45 -8.87 2.33
N THR A 41 -4.66 -9.17 1.05
CA THR A 41 -5.88 -8.81 0.32
C THR A 41 -6.91 -9.94 0.22
N ASP A 42 -6.59 -11.15 0.68
CA ASP A 42 -7.52 -12.28 0.67
C ASP A 42 -8.72 -11.97 1.57
N PRO A 43 -9.95 -11.93 1.02
CA PRO A 43 -11.15 -11.70 1.80
C PRO A 43 -11.58 -12.91 2.65
N GLY A 44 -10.95 -14.06 2.48
CA GLY A 44 -11.25 -15.28 3.22
C GLY A 44 -12.74 -15.61 3.25
N ARG A 45 -13.29 -15.89 4.44
CA ARG A 45 -14.73 -16.15 4.66
C ARG A 45 -15.65 -14.98 4.31
N MET A 46 -15.11 -13.78 4.15
CA MET A 46 -15.88 -12.57 3.81
C MET A 46 -15.99 -12.34 2.30
N ALA A 47 -15.51 -13.27 1.46
CA ALA A 47 -15.48 -13.13 0.00
C ALA A 47 -16.85 -12.78 -0.61
N GLY A 48 -17.94 -13.31 -0.07
CA GLY A 48 -19.30 -12.99 -0.51
C GLY A 48 -19.70 -11.51 -0.40
N LEU A 49 -19.00 -10.70 0.42
CA LEU A 49 -19.23 -9.26 0.48
C LEU A 49 -18.73 -8.53 -0.76
N LEU A 50 -17.84 -9.15 -1.53
CA LEU A 50 -17.30 -8.59 -2.77
C LEU A 50 -18.21 -8.89 -3.97
N ASP A 51 -19.24 -9.72 -3.80
CA ASP A 51 -20.25 -9.96 -4.82
C ASP A 51 -21.08 -8.68 -5.06
N GLY A 52 -21.39 -8.40 -6.32
CA GLY A 52 -22.21 -7.24 -6.69
C GLY A 52 -21.48 -5.88 -6.64
N LEU A 53 -20.15 -5.87 -6.47
CA LEU A 53 -19.36 -4.65 -6.61
C LEU A 53 -19.40 -4.12 -8.07
N PRO A 54 -19.26 -2.79 -8.26
CA PRO A 54 -19.17 -2.19 -9.58
C PRO A 54 -17.94 -2.72 -10.33
N LYS A 55 -18.09 -2.99 -11.65
CA LYS A 55 -17.05 -3.64 -12.46
C LYS A 55 -15.99 -2.68 -13.01
N ASN A 56 -16.01 -1.40 -12.66
CA ASN A 56 -15.01 -0.44 -13.09
C ASN A 56 -14.24 0.10 -11.89
N PHE A 57 -12.96 0.37 -12.09
CA PHE A 57 -12.07 0.77 -11.01
C PHE A 57 -12.39 2.15 -10.41
N ALA A 58 -13.00 3.07 -11.18
CA ALA A 58 -13.40 4.37 -10.67
C ALA A 58 -14.51 4.25 -9.61
N ALA A 59 -15.52 3.42 -9.87
CA ALA A 59 -16.58 3.17 -8.90
C ALA A 59 -16.07 2.31 -7.71
N LEU A 60 -15.18 1.34 -7.95
CA LEU A 60 -14.53 0.59 -6.86
C LEU A 60 -13.72 1.50 -5.93
N ARG A 61 -12.99 2.48 -6.50
CA ARG A 61 -12.26 3.49 -5.72
C ARG A 61 -13.20 4.26 -4.79
N GLN A 62 -14.37 4.68 -5.29
CA GLN A 62 -15.37 5.37 -4.45
C GLN A 62 -15.87 4.48 -3.31
N VAL A 63 -16.07 3.19 -3.57
CA VAL A 63 -16.43 2.23 -2.51
C VAL A 63 -15.32 2.18 -1.47
N ALA A 64 -14.05 1.95 -1.85
CA ALA A 64 -12.93 1.86 -0.92
C ALA A 64 -12.78 3.13 -0.07
N CYS A 65 -12.84 4.31 -0.69
CA CYS A 65 -12.83 5.62 -0.01
C CYS A 65 -14.00 5.76 0.99
N GLY A 66 -15.16 5.20 0.66
CA GLY A 66 -16.36 5.23 1.51
C GLY A 66 -16.25 4.36 2.77
N LEU A 67 -15.35 3.37 2.81
CA LEU A 67 -15.22 2.41 3.91
C LEU A 67 -14.28 2.84 5.02
N ILE A 68 -13.33 3.72 4.75
CA ILE A 68 -12.28 4.13 5.69
C ILE A 68 -12.51 5.57 6.16
N ILE A 69 -12.24 5.82 7.44
CA ILE A 69 -11.99 7.15 7.99
C ILE A 69 -10.52 7.22 8.42
N HIS A 70 -9.75 8.12 7.81
CA HIS A 70 -8.31 8.19 8.05
C HIS A 70 -8.02 8.63 9.50
N TYR A 71 -7.19 7.87 10.22
CA TYR A 71 -6.95 8.05 11.66
C TYR A 71 -6.38 9.43 12.04
N ARG A 72 -5.63 10.09 11.13
CA ARG A 72 -5.15 11.47 11.30
C ARG A 72 -6.07 12.47 10.58
N GLY A 73 -6.09 12.46 9.25
CA GLY A 73 -6.79 13.44 8.42
C GLY A 73 -8.31 13.40 8.55
N GLY A 74 -8.90 12.26 8.89
CA GLY A 74 -10.35 12.10 9.07
C GLY A 74 -10.87 12.52 10.45
N ASN A 75 -10.00 12.85 11.39
CA ASN A 75 -10.36 13.27 12.75
C ASN A 75 -11.42 12.39 13.44
N PRO A 76 -11.22 11.06 13.58
CA PRO A 76 -12.25 10.13 14.07
C PRO A 76 -12.88 10.54 15.41
N LEU A 77 -12.06 11.03 16.36
CA LEU A 77 -12.53 11.45 17.67
C LEU A 77 -13.52 12.63 17.61
N GLN A 78 -13.34 13.54 16.67
CA GLN A 78 -14.27 14.67 16.46
C GLN A 78 -15.63 14.22 15.91
N HIS A 79 -15.68 13.07 15.26
CA HIS A 79 -16.92 12.42 14.83
C HIS A 79 -17.56 11.57 15.93
N GLY A 80 -17.01 11.60 17.15
CA GLY A 80 -17.49 10.81 18.30
C GLY A 80 -17.25 9.31 18.13
N ILE A 81 -16.19 8.92 17.42
CA ILE A 81 -15.69 7.55 17.38
C ILE A 81 -14.90 7.33 18.67
N PRO A 82 -15.17 6.26 19.44
CA PRO A 82 -14.45 5.96 20.67
C PRO A 82 -12.93 5.79 20.46
N ALA A 83 -12.12 6.22 21.44
CA ALA A 83 -10.66 6.21 21.32
C ALA A 83 -10.07 4.80 21.15
N GLU A 84 -10.70 3.77 21.73
CA GLU A 84 -10.31 2.37 21.56
C GLU A 84 -10.38 1.89 20.12
N ARG A 85 -11.25 2.48 19.29
CA ARG A 85 -11.36 2.17 17.86
C ARG A 85 -10.17 2.68 17.03
N MET A 86 -9.35 3.57 17.58
CA MET A 86 -8.11 3.97 16.92
C MET A 86 -7.18 2.78 16.66
N ARG A 87 -7.30 1.69 17.44
CA ARG A 87 -6.56 0.44 17.22
C ARG A 87 -7.01 -0.37 16.00
N GLU A 88 -8.09 0.01 15.34
CA GLU A 88 -8.50 -0.61 14.07
C GLU A 88 -7.44 -0.44 12.97
N ILE A 89 -6.55 0.57 13.08
CA ILE A 89 -5.38 0.78 12.20
C ILE A 89 -4.39 -0.40 12.20
N ASP A 90 -4.40 -1.24 13.23
CA ASP A 90 -3.54 -2.44 13.31
C ASP A 90 -4.06 -3.62 12.46
N SER A 91 -5.16 -3.43 11.71
CA SER A 91 -5.76 -4.45 10.85
C SER A 91 -4.89 -4.70 9.61
N ARG A 92 -4.20 -5.85 9.58
CA ARG A 92 -3.29 -6.20 8.46
C ARG A 92 -4.02 -6.80 7.27
N TYR A 93 -5.10 -7.57 7.53
CA TYR A 93 -5.76 -8.43 6.57
C TYR A 93 -7.12 -7.90 6.19
N VAL A 94 -7.43 -7.97 4.90
CA VAL A 94 -8.75 -7.54 4.37
C VAL A 94 -9.88 -8.34 4.99
N GLU A 95 -9.71 -9.64 5.28
CA GLU A 95 -10.73 -10.41 5.99
C GLU A 95 -11.11 -9.79 7.33
N THR A 96 -10.12 -9.35 8.12
CA THR A 96 -10.34 -8.67 9.41
C THR A 96 -11.05 -7.34 9.21
N MET A 97 -10.63 -6.54 8.21
CA MET A 97 -11.26 -5.25 7.90
C MET A 97 -12.72 -5.43 7.48
N LEU A 98 -13.02 -6.40 6.61
CA LEU A 98 -14.38 -6.69 6.15
C LEU A 98 -15.25 -7.20 7.28
N THR A 99 -14.72 -8.06 8.16
CA THR A 99 -15.41 -8.50 9.36
C THR A 99 -15.81 -7.30 10.22
N ARG A 100 -14.86 -6.40 10.49
CA ARG A 100 -15.12 -5.21 11.30
C ARG A 100 -16.13 -4.26 10.64
N LEU A 101 -16.02 -4.05 9.33
CA LEU A 101 -16.98 -3.23 8.57
C LEU A 101 -18.41 -3.77 8.65
N THR A 102 -18.59 -5.09 8.67
CA THR A 102 -19.90 -5.72 8.82
C THR A 102 -20.47 -5.53 10.23
N GLU A 103 -19.61 -5.63 11.27
CA GLU A 103 -20.01 -5.34 12.66
C GLU A 103 -20.44 -3.88 12.86
N LEU A 104 -19.78 -2.94 12.16
CA LEU A 104 -20.09 -1.52 12.24
C LEU A 104 -21.37 -1.16 11.50
N LYS A 105 -21.66 -1.83 10.39
CA LYS A 105 -22.88 -1.66 9.62
C LYS A 105 -23.12 -2.88 8.75
N ASP A 106 -24.26 -3.54 8.96
CA ASP A 106 -24.74 -4.60 8.09
C ASP A 106 -25.14 -4.07 6.70
N GLY A 107 -25.02 -4.93 5.69
CA GLY A 107 -25.41 -4.63 4.31
C GLY A 107 -24.22 -4.49 3.35
N PRO A 108 -24.50 -4.06 2.09
CA PRO A 108 -23.50 -4.05 1.03
C PRO A 108 -22.41 -2.99 1.29
N LEU A 109 -21.18 -3.28 0.85
CA LEU A 109 -20.05 -2.35 0.96
C LEU A 109 -20.27 -1.04 0.18
N THR A 110 -21.13 -1.06 -0.84
CA THR A 110 -21.53 0.11 -1.64
C THR A 110 -22.47 1.06 -0.92
N GLY A 111 -23.02 0.64 0.24
CA GLY A 111 -23.95 1.47 1.02
C GLY A 111 -23.24 2.67 1.64
N LEU A 112 -23.91 3.84 1.65
CA LEU A 112 -23.39 5.03 2.31
C LEU A 112 -23.17 4.76 3.81
N ARG A 113 -22.03 5.19 4.34
CA ARG A 113 -21.63 5.03 5.74
C ARG A 113 -21.39 6.38 6.39
N SER A 114 -22.00 6.59 7.56
CA SER A 114 -21.62 7.69 8.44
C SER A 114 -20.18 7.48 8.95
N PRO A 115 -19.49 8.52 9.46
CA PRO A 115 -18.13 8.36 10.01
C PRO A 115 -18.01 7.22 11.02
N LYS A 116 -19.00 7.02 11.89
CA LYS A 116 -19.01 5.96 12.92
C LYS A 116 -19.15 4.55 12.35
N GLU A 117 -19.67 4.41 11.14
CA GLU A 117 -19.87 3.13 10.43
C GLU A 117 -18.67 2.79 9.52
N LYS A 118 -17.65 3.66 9.46
CA LYS A 118 -16.39 3.42 8.73
C LYS A 118 -15.36 2.79 9.66
N LEU A 119 -14.43 2.03 9.07
CA LEU A 119 -13.25 1.53 9.76
C LEU A 119 -12.24 2.67 9.96
N VAL A 120 -11.65 2.79 11.15
CA VAL A 120 -10.53 3.70 11.37
C VAL A 120 -9.28 3.07 10.75
N GLY A 121 -8.68 3.74 9.77
CA GLY A 121 -7.56 3.21 9.01
C GLY A 121 -6.66 4.31 8.46
N CYS A 122 -5.76 3.94 7.54
CA CYS A 122 -4.87 4.87 6.85
C CYS A 122 -4.97 4.69 5.31
N CYS A 123 -4.08 5.34 4.57
CA CYS A 123 -4.00 5.23 3.11
C CYS A 123 -3.79 3.77 2.66
N ARG A 124 -2.91 3.02 3.34
CA ARG A 124 -2.67 1.60 3.08
C ARG A 124 -3.96 0.77 3.19
N ASP A 125 -4.82 1.04 4.17
CA ASP A 125 -6.03 0.26 4.38
C ASP A 125 -7.07 0.51 3.27
N SER A 126 -7.18 1.76 2.80
CA SER A 126 -7.95 2.09 1.61
C SER A 126 -7.41 1.38 0.37
N THR A 127 -6.08 1.35 0.23
CA THR A 127 -5.39 0.71 -0.90
C THR A 127 -5.63 -0.80 -0.89
N VAL A 128 -5.38 -1.51 0.20
CA VAL A 128 -5.54 -2.99 0.22
C VAL A 128 -7.00 -3.42 0.05
N LEU A 129 -7.97 -2.66 0.56
CA LEU A 129 -9.39 -2.90 0.27
C LEU A 129 -9.69 -2.72 -1.21
N PHE A 130 -9.17 -1.67 -1.83
CA PHE A 130 -9.31 -1.44 -3.26
C PHE A 130 -8.65 -2.54 -4.10
N LEU A 131 -7.45 -2.98 -3.71
CA LEU A 131 -6.77 -4.12 -4.31
C LEU A 131 -7.62 -5.40 -4.23
N ALA A 132 -8.15 -5.71 -3.05
CA ALA A 132 -8.97 -6.89 -2.84
C ALA A 132 -10.22 -6.90 -3.73
N MET A 133 -10.90 -5.76 -3.83
CA MET A 133 -12.07 -5.59 -4.69
C MET A 133 -11.70 -5.74 -6.18
N GLY A 134 -10.63 -5.08 -6.64
CA GLY A 134 -10.17 -5.17 -8.02
C GLY A 134 -9.75 -6.58 -8.40
N ARG A 135 -8.96 -7.24 -7.55
CA ARG A 135 -8.50 -8.63 -7.74
C ARG A 135 -9.66 -9.63 -7.75
N ALA A 136 -10.70 -9.42 -6.93
CA ALA A 136 -11.91 -10.25 -6.95
C ALA A 136 -12.67 -10.16 -8.30
N LEU A 137 -12.51 -9.07 -9.03
CA LEU A 137 -13.07 -8.86 -10.37
C LEU A 137 -12.09 -9.23 -11.50
N GLY A 138 -10.90 -9.77 -11.17
CA GLY A 138 -9.87 -10.11 -12.15
C GLY A 138 -9.15 -8.90 -12.74
N ILE A 139 -9.24 -7.71 -12.12
CA ILE A 139 -8.52 -6.51 -12.54
C ILE A 139 -7.08 -6.59 -12.02
N PRO A 140 -6.05 -6.52 -12.89
CA PRO A 140 -4.67 -6.44 -12.43
C PRO A 140 -4.44 -5.13 -11.67
N ILE A 141 -4.05 -5.24 -10.40
CA ILE A 141 -3.89 -4.10 -9.50
C ILE A 141 -2.82 -4.40 -8.44
N ARG A 142 -1.97 -3.41 -8.14
CA ARG A 142 -0.88 -3.51 -7.17
C ARG A 142 -0.74 -2.25 -6.35
N ALA A 143 -0.19 -2.36 -5.13
CA ALA A 143 0.11 -1.21 -4.30
C ALA A 143 1.45 -0.59 -4.70
N ARG A 144 1.57 0.72 -4.48
CA ARG A 144 2.80 1.51 -4.63
C ARG A 144 2.97 2.41 -3.43
N VAL A 145 4.16 2.42 -2.87
CA VAL A 145 4.53 3.30 -1.75
C VAL A 145 5.41 4.44 -2.26
N GLY A 146 5.18 5.62 -1.72
CA GLY A 146 5.89 6.82 -2.13
C GLY A 146 5.44 8.05 -1.34
N PHE A 147 5.38 9.18 -2.03
CA PHE A 147 5.13 10.45 -1.40
C PHE A 147 4.16 11.30 -2.22
N ALA A 148 3.10 11.77 -1.58
CA ALA A 148 2.12 12.68 -2.17
C ALA A 148 2.50 14.14 -1.94
N THR A 149 2.31 14.99 -2.96
CA THR A 149 2.60 16.43 -2.88
C THR A 149 1.35 17.26 -2.60
N TYR A 150 0.16 16.67 -2.72
CA TYR A 150 -1.13 17.37 -2.64
C TYR A 150 -1.69 17.53 -1.22
N PHE A 151 -1.05 16.97 -0.19
CA PHE A 151 -1.50 17.14 1.19
C PHE A 151 -1.00 18.43 1.83
N VAL A 152 0.30 18.71 1.71
CA VAL A 152 0.94 19.85 2.34
C VAL A 152 1.89 20.53 1.33
N PRO A 153 1.61 21.77 0.90
CA PRO A 153 2.45 22.46 -0.07
C PRO A 153 3.92 22.53 0.36
N GLY A 154 4.82 22.20 -0.56
CA GLY A 154 6.26 22.23 -0.35
C GLY A 154 6.82 21.02 0.42
N TYR A 155 6.00 20.01 0.71
CA TYR A 155 6.41 18.76 1.33
C TYR A 155 5.99 17.55 0.50
N TYR A 156 6.71 16.45 0.68
CA TYR A 156 6.44 15.14 0.14
C TYR A 156 5.97 14.24 1.31
N ILE A 157 4.68 13.98 1.36
CA ILE A 157 4.04 13.29 2.49
C ILE A 157 3.95 11.80 2.20
N ASP A 158 4.45 10.97 3.11
CA ASP A 158 4.34 9.51 3.08
C ASP A 158 2.92 9.05 2.71
N HIS A 159 2.82 8.21 1.69
CA HIS A 159 1.52 7.78 1.20
C HIS A 159 1.60 6.48 0.40
N GLU A 160 0.50 5.72 0.42
CA GLU A 160 0.31 4.52 -0.38
C GLU A 160 -0.88 4.69 -1.31
N VAL A 161 -0.68 4.31 -2.58
CA VAL A 161 -1.68 4.36 -3.65
C VAL A 161 -1.71 3.02 -4.39
N ALA A 162 -2.64 2.87 -5.33
CA ALA A 162 -2.71 1.72 -6.22
C ALA A 162 -2.22 2.05 -7.63
N GLU A 163 -1.61 1.08 -8.32
CA GLU A 163 -1.53 1.06 -9.78
C GLU A 163 -2.54 0.06 -10.33
N VAL A 164 -3.42 0.51 -11.20
CA VAL A 164 -4.46 -0.27 -11.87
C VAL A 164 -4.13 -0.40 -13.34
N TRP A 165 -4.20 -1.63 -13.88
CA TRP A 165 -4.04 -1.85 -15.31
C TRP A 165 -5.29 -1.38 -16.06
N ASP A 166 -5.10 -0.39 -16.93
CA ASP A 166 -6.12 0.07 -17.86
C ASP A 166 -6.00 -0.73 -19.17
N ALA A 167 -6.93 -1.65 -19.36
CA ALA A 167 -6.93 -2.52 -20.54
C ALA A 167 -7.29 -1.77 -21.85
N GLU A 168 -7.94 -0.62 -21.77
CA GLU A 168 -8.27 0.20 -22.96
C GLU A 168 -7.05 1.00 -23.42
N GLU A 169 -6.31 1.59 -22.46
CA GLU A 169 -5.12 2.39 -22.74
C GLU A 169 -3.81 1.57 -22.72
N GLN A 170 -3.87 0.28 -22.35
CA GLN A 170 -2.71 -0.63 -22.26
C GLN A 170 -1.58 -0.05 -21.39
N ARG A 171 -1.94 0.55 -20.23
CA ARG A 171 -0.98 1.14 -19.28
C ARG A 171 -1.43 1.02 -17.83
N TRP A 172 -0.49 1.14 -16.92
CA TRP A 172 -0.78 1.31 -15.52
C TRP A 172 -1.18 2.76 -15.22
N ARG A 173 -2.21 2.94 -14.40
CA ARG A 173 -2.64 4.24 -13.85
C ARG A 173 -2.42 4.25 -12.35
N LEU A 174 -1.83 5.32 -11.83
CA LEU A 174 -1.78 5.59 -10.39
C LEU A 174 -3.15 6.12 -9.94
N VAL A 175 -3.74 5.42 -8.97
CA VAL A 175 -5.07 5.72 -8.44
C VAL A 175 -4.99 5.86 -6.91
N ASP A 176 -5.50 6.96 -6.36
CA ASP A 176 -5.59 7.13 -4.91
C ASP A 176 -6.97 6.72 -4.39
N PRO A 177 -7.10 5.59 -3.69
CA PRO A 177 -8.37 5.15 -3.11
C PRO A 177 -8.66 5.76 -1.73
N GLY A 178 -7.71 6.48 -1.13
CA GLY A 178 -7.85 7.07 0.21
C GLY A 178 -8.47 8.46 0.21
N ILE A 179 -8.56 9.12 -0.95
CA ILE A 179 -9.00 10.53 -1.07
C ILE A 179 -10.35 10.60 -1.77
N GLY A 180 -11.30 11.34 -1.16
CA GLY A 180 -12.62 11.61 -1.73
C GLY A 180 -12.56 12.59 -2.92
N ASP A 181 -13.59 12.54 -3.79
CA ASP A 181 -13.64 13.41 -4.98
C ASP A 181 -13.85 14.90 -4.62
N ASP A 182 -14.28 15.18 -3.40
CA ASP A 182 -14.45 16.51 -2.82
C ASP A 182 -13.17 17.08 -2.18
N PHE A 183 -12.11 16.26 -2.08
CA PHE A 183 -10.84 16.72 -1.53
C PHE A 183 -10.22 17.81 -2.42
N VAL A 184 -9.81 18.87 -1.77
CA VAL A 184 -9.05 19.97 -2.37
C VAL A 184 -7.78 20.13 -1.55
N SER A 185 -6.63 20.14 -2.22
CA SER A 185 -5.35 20.40 -1.56
C SER A 185 -5.34 21.74 -0.81
N ARG A 186 -4.42 21.91 0.12
CA ARG A 186 -4.32 23.15 0.91
C ARG A 186 -4.07 24.40 0.08
N ASP A 187 -3.47 24.27 -1.11
CA ASP A 187 -3.24 25.34 -2.08
C ASP A 187 -4.36 25.46 -3.13
N GLY A 188 -5.45 24.71 -2.98
CA GLY A 188 -6.64 24.79 -3.84
C GLY A 188 -6.52 24.01 -5.14
N VAL A 189 -5.48 23.23 -5.34
CA VAL A 189 -5.29 22.39 -6.54
C VAL A 189 -6.17 21.16 -6.48
N ARG A 190 -6.89 20.88 -7.56
CA ARG A 190 -7.61 19.62 -7.78
C ARG A 190 -6.71 18.66 -8.54
N VAL A 191 -6.58 17.47 -8.01
CA VAL A 191 -5.78 16.40 -8.60
C VAL A 191 -6.71 15.30 -9.13
N SER A 192 -6.37 14.70 -10.26
CA SER A 192 -7.08 13.52 -10.75
C SER A 192 -6.68 12.28 -9.97
N TYR A 193 -7.46 11.88 -8.99
CA TYR A 193 -7.19 10.70 -8.17
C TYR A 193 -7.41 9.36 -8.88
N LEU A 194 -7.88 9.38 -10.12
CA LEU A 194 -8.04 8.21 -10.98
C LEU A 194 -6.87 8.03 -11.97
N ASP A 195 -5.99 9.01 -12.04
CA ASP A 195 -4.78 8.99 -12.86
C ASP A 195 -3.86 10.09 -12.34
N LEU A 196 -3.16 9.77 -11.25
CA LEU A 196 -2.25 10.70 -10.58
C LEU A 196 -1.08 11.04 -11.50
N PRO A 197 -0.85 12.32 -11.78
CA PRO A 197 0.32 12.72 -12.55
C PRO A 197 1.59 12.53 -11.70
N PRO A 198 2.76 12.29 -12.34
CA PRO A 198 4.03 12.02 -11.65
C PRO A 198 4.45 13.12 -10.66
N GLU A 199 4.07 14.37 -10.91
CA GLU A 199 4.33 15.51 -10.01
C GLU A 199 3.47 15.49 -8.74
N SER A 200 2.34 14.78 -8.77
CA SER A 200 1.44 14.65 -7.61
C SER A 200 1.78 13.50 -6.69
N PHE A 201 2.37 12.43 -7.25
CA PHE A 201 2.81 11.29 -6.47
C PHE A 201 4.18 10.81 -6.95
N LEU A 202 5.18 10.97 -6.08
CA LEU A 202 6.55 10.54 -6.33
C LEU A 202 6.76 9.15 -5.75
N LEU A 203 7.04 8.16 -6.60
CA LEU A 203 7.38 6.80 -6.18
C LEU A 203 8.63 6.81 -5.29
N ALA A 204 8.69 5.93 -4.31
CA ALA A 204 9.81 5.89 -3.36
C ALA A 204 11.17 5.71 -4.03
N GLY A 205 11.26 4.91 -5.10
CA GLY A 205 12.47 4.77 -5.91
C GLY A 205 12.90 6.09 -6.56
N SER A 206 11.94 6.86 -7.11
CA SER A 206 12.21 8.17 -7.69
C SER A 206 12.62 9.20 -6.62
N ALA A 207 12.01 9.16 -5.44
CA ALA A 207 12.38 10.02 -4.31
C ALA A 207 13.83 9.76 -3.87
N TRP A 208 14.20 8.48 -3.72
CA TRP A 208 15.58 8.10 -3.41
C TRP A 208 16.56 8.62 -4.44
N GLN A 209 16.32 8.39 -5.73
CA GLN A 209 17.20 8.84 -6.82
C GLN A 209 17.36 10.37 -6.85
N GLN A 210 16.26 11.12 -6.70
CA GLN A 210 16.31 12.59 -6.71
C GLN A 210 17.09 13.13 -5.53
N CYS A 211 16.90 12.58 -4.33
CA CYS A 211 17.67 12.98 -3.15
C CYS A 211 19.16 12.60 -3.29
N ARG A 212 19.48 11.41 -3.80
CA ARG A 212 20.87 10.98 -4.08
C ARG A 212 21.57 11.87 -5.11
N ALA A 213 20.83 12.35 -6.11
CA ALA A 213 21.34 13.27 -7.13
C ALA A 213 21.40 14.73 -6.66
N GLY A 214 20.87 15.06 -5.46
CA GLY A 214 20.81 16.42 -4.93
C GLY A 214 19.80 17.34 -5.67
N THR A 215 18.83 16.74 -6.42
CA THR A 215 17.77 17.46 -7.12
C THR A 215 16.51 17.63 -6.27
N ALA A 216 16.39 16.90 -5.18
CA ALA A 216 15.36 17.08 -4.15
C ALA A 216 16.02 17.18 -2.77
N ASP A 217 15.39 17.97 -1.88
CA ASP A 217 15.83 18.13 -0.49
C ASP A 217 15.21 17.01 0.37
N PRO A 218 16.01 16.08 0.94
CA PRO A 218 15.47 14.97 1.74
C PRO A 218 14.67 15.44 2.96
N GLU A 219 14.95 16.65 3.50
CA GLU A 219 14.22 17.19 4.64
C GLU A 219 12.76 17.58 4.33
N LYS A 220 12.36 17.49 3.07
CA LYS A 220 10.97 17.70 2.63
C LYS A 220 10.13 16.42 2.63
N PHE A 221 10.75 15.24 2.82
CA PHE A 221 10.09 13.94 2.81
C PHE A 221 9.78 13.49 4.23
N MET A 222 8.51 13.22 4.55
CA MET A 222 8.09 12.89 5.91
C MET A 222 6.67 12.29 5.99
N VAL A 223 6.36 11.72 7.13
CA VAL A 223 4.99 11.26 7.44
C VAL A 223 4.06 12.46 7.67
N ASP A 224 4.48 13.44 8.44
CA ASP A 224 3.71 14.64 8.78
C ASP A 224 4.64 15.75 9.26
N PRO A 225 4.53 17.00 8.76
CA PRO A 225 5.37 18.11 9.22
C PRO A 225 5.22 18.44 10.72
N GLY A 226 4.09 18.09 11.31
CA GLY A 226 3.83 18.28 12.75
C GLY A 226 4.31 17.14 13.65
N LEU A 227 4.91 16.08 13.06
CA LEU A 227 5.40 14.94 13.81
C LEU A 227 6.90 15.08 14.08
N GLU A 228 7.27 15.20 15.38
CA GLU A 228 8.66 15.32 15.82
C GLU A 228 9.25 13.94 16.21
N VAL A 229 9.22 12.98 15.28
CA VAL A 229 9.83 11.65 15.42
C VAL A 229 10.88 11.48 14.34
N GLU A 230 12.14 11.24 14.73
CA GLU A 230 13.32 11.30 13.86
C GLU A 230 13.20 10.38 12.63
N ASP A 231 12.82 9.11 12.85
CA ASP A 231 12.77 8.10 11.77
C ASP A 231 11.57 8.29 10.82
N THR A 232 10.67 9.26 11.07
CA THR A 232 9.50 9.56 10.23
C THR A 232 9.73 10.66 9.20
N ARG A 233 10.99 11.04 8.97
CA ARG A 233 11.39 12.09 8.03
C ARG A 233 12.75 11.82 7.39
N SER A 234 13.03 12.58 6.34
CA SER A 234 14.34 12.61 5.66
C SER A 234 14.77 11.22 5.16
N TRP A 235 16.06 10.93 5.16
CA TRP A 235 16.63 9.68 4.66
C TRP A 235 16.05 8.41 5.29
N PRO A 236 15.80 8.34 6.61
CA PRO A 236 15.12 7.18 7.20
C PRO A 236 13.77 6.89 6.55
N GLN A 237 12.91 7.90 6.40
CA GLN A 237 11.59 7.73 5.81
C GLN A 237 11.66 7.38 4.32
N ILE A 238 12.57 8.01 3.55
CA ILE A 238 12.74 7.72 2.12
C ILE A 238 13.18 6.27 1.92
N ARG A 239 14.15 5.79 2.72
CA ARG A 239 14.61 4.40 2.72
C ARG A 239 13.49 3.44 3.10
N HIS A 240 12.74 3.77 4.15
CA HIS A 240 11.64 2.96 4.62
C HIS A 240 10.60 2.76 3.50
N ASN A 241 10.14 3.82 2.86
CA ASN A 241 9.18 3.73 1.76
C ASN A 241 9.75 2.96 0.55
N LEU A 242 11.04 3.08 0.28
CA LEU A 242 11.68 2.35 -0.81
C LEU A 242 11.62 0.83 -0.60
N VAL A 243 11.86 0.35 0.62
CA VAL A 243 11.78 -1.08 0.96
C VAL A 243 10.32 -1.54 1.03
N GLN A 244 9.42 -0.70 1.54
CA GLN A 244 7.98 -0.96 1.54
C GLN A 244 7.42 -1.09 0.12
N ASP A 245 7.82 -0.23 -0.83
CA ASP A 245 7.38 -0.30 -2.23
C ASP A 245 7.81 -1.62 -2.90
N LEU A 246 9.04 -2.09 -2.63
CA LEU A 246 9.49 -3.40 -3.10
C LEU A 246 8.63 -4.54 -2.55
N ALA A 247 8.33 -4.53 -1.26
CA ALA A 247 7.47 -5.53 -0.62
C ALA A 247 6.06 -5.51 -1.23
N ALA A 248 5.48 -4.34 -1.42
CA ALA A 248 4.16 -4.14 -2.03
C ALA A 248 4.11 -4.66 -3.49
N LEU A 249 5.15 -4.38 -4.30
CA LEU A 249 5.31 -4.93 -5.65
C LEU A 249 5.43 -6.47 -5.65
N ASN A 250 5.89 -7.07 -4.55
CA ASN A 250 5.92 -8.51 -4.34
C ASN A 250 4.68 -9.04 -3.59
N LYS A 251 3.58 -8.28 -3.60
CA LYS A 251 2.29 -8.65 -2.99
C LYS A 251 2.40 -8.92 -1.49
N THR A 252 3.25 -8.18 -0.81
CA THR A 252 3.43 -8.19 0.64
C THR A 252 3.16 -6.77 1.15
N GLU A 253 1.89 -6.41 1.19
CA GLU A 253 1.39 -5.07 1.51
C GLU A 253 1.34 -4.90 3.04
N MET A 254 2.49 -4.56 3.66
CA MET A 254 2.67 -4.42 5.12
C MET A 254 2.00 -3.14 5.65
N LEU A 255 1.88 -3.02 6.99
CA LEU A 255 1.52 -1.73 7.59
C LEU A 255 2.68 -0.74 7.38
N LEU A 256 2.38 0.53 7.12
CA LEU A 256 3.39 1.55 6.86
C LEU A 256 4.32 1.85 8.04
N TRP A 257 4.04 1.32 9.22
CA TRP A 257 4.88 1.41 10.42
C TRP A 257 5.51 0.07 10.81
N ASP A 258 5.44 -0.94 9.93
CA ASP A 258 6.19 -2.17 10.11
C ASP A 258 7.60 -2.01 9.58
N THR A 259 8.58 -2.31 10.40
CA THR A 259 10.00 -2.22 10.07
C THR A 259 10.66 -3.59 10.11
N TRP A 260 11.58 -3.81 9.20
CA TRP A 260 12.47 -4.98 9.13
C TRP A 260 13.81 -4.58 8.53
N SER A 261 14.79 -5.50 8.51
CA SER A 261 16.16 -5.27 8.02
C SER A 261 16.92 -4.16 8.74
N GLY A 262 16.81 -4.16 10.06
CA GLY A 262 17.63 -3.35 10.97
C GLY A 262 17.49 -1.85 10.75
N SER A 263 17.08 -1.12 11.77
CA SER A 263 17.12 0.35 11.81
C SER A 263 18.57 0.85 11.92
N GLN A 264 19.44 0.49 10.96
CA GLN A 264 20.83 0.95 10.98
C GLN A 264 20.86 2.46 10.73
N GLN A 265 21.28 3.20 11.74
CA GLN A 265 21.49 4.65 11.66
C GLN A 265 22.59 5.01 10.66
N THR A 266 23.57 4.11 10.45
CA THR A 266 24.69 4.33 9.53
C THR A 266 24.66 3.25 8.45
N LEU A 267 24.45 3.67 7.20
CA LEU A 267 24.52 2.82 6.02
C LEU A 267 25.98 2.66 5.58
N THR A 268 26.37 1.43 5.24
CA THR A 268 27.64 1.15 4.56
C THR A 268 27.51 1.45 3.06
N ASP A 269 28.65 1.56 2.35
CA ASP A 269 28.64 1.71 0.89
C ASP A 269 27.88 0.57 0.20
N ARG A 270 27.99 -0.67 0.74
CA ARG A 270 27.24 -1.82 0.24
C ARG A 270 25.71 -1.63 0.39
N ASP A 271 25.27 -1.03 1.49
CA ASP A 271 23.85 -0.77 1.71
C ASP A 271 23.34 0.32 0.76
N LEU A 272 24.15 1.35 0.54
CA LEU A 272 23.85 2.39 -0.46
C LEU A 272 23.74 1.81 -1.87
N ASP A 273 24.69 0.97 -2.30
CA ASP A 273 24.65 0.31 -3.60
C ASP A 273 23.41 -0.60 -3.74
N ARG A 274 23.00 -1.27 -2.66
CA ARG A 274 21.76 -2.09 -2.64
C ARG A 274 20.53 -1.22 -2.86
N LEU A 275 20.41 -0.12 -2.11
CA LEU A 275 19.27 0.80 -2.20
C LEU A 275 19.25 1.56 -3.54
N ASP A 276 20.40 1.93 -4.09
CA ASP A 276 20.49 2.53 -5.42
C ASP A 276 19.97 1.57 -6.52
N ARG A 277 20.38 0.28 -6.46
CA ARG A 277 19.83 -0.75 -7.39
C ARG A 277 18.33 -0.99 -7.20
N LEU A 278 17.86 -1.00 -5.96
CA LEU A 278 16.44 -1.13 -5.66
C LEU A 278 15.66 0.05 -6.24
N ALA A 279 16.13 1.27 -6.03
CA ALA A 279 15.51 2.48 -6.56
C ALA A 279 15.47 2.48 -8.09
N GLU A 280 16.54 2.04 -8.76
CA GLU A 280 16.57 1.92 -10.21
C GLU A 280 15.47 0.99 -10.76
N GLN A 281 15.19 -0.12 -10.06
CA GLN A 281 14.17 -1.09 -10.49
C GLN A 281 12.74 -0.67 -10.16
N THR A 282 12.52 0.21 -9.18
CA THR A 282 11.18 0.57 -8.69
C THR A 282 10.74 1.99 -9.01
N SER A 283 11.61 2.83 -9.60
CA SER A 283 11.32 4.25 -9.88
C SER A 283 10.31 4.48 -11.01
N ALA A 284 10.04 3.49 -11.85
CA ALA A 284 9.11 3.63 -12.97
C ALA A 284 7.69 3.17 -12.59
N THR A 285 6.67 3.77 -13.22
CA THR A 285 5.28 3.31 -13.14
C THR A 285 5.06 1.97 -13.84
N ASN A 286 5.94 1.58 -14.73
CA ASN A 286 5.94 0.26 -15.37
C ASN A 286 7.32 -0.40 -15.24
N PRO A 287 7.68 -0.86 -14.01
CA PRO A 287 8.97 -1.51 -13.79
C PRO A 287 9.02 -2.89 -14.47
N ASP A 288 10.24 -3.36 -14.76
CA ASP A 288 10.47 -4.76 -15.16
C ASP A 288 10.20 -5.69 -13.96
N ILE A 289 8.98 -6.21 -13.88
CA ILE A 289 8.51 -7.00 -12.74
C ILE A 289 9.35 -8.27 -12.54
N ALA A 290 9.90 -8.86 -13.60
CA ALA A 290 10.79 -10.01 -13.46
C ALA A 290 12.06 -9.64 -12.68
N LYS A 291 12.62 -8.46 -12.93
CA LYS A 291 13.78 -7.98 -12.18
C LYS A 291 13.42 -7.61 -10.74
N VAL A 292 12.27 -6.97 -10.52
CA VAL A 292 11.77 -6.61 -9.18
C VAL A 292 11.58 -7.87 -8.33
N ILE A 293 10.93 -8.91 -8.87
CA ILE A 293 10.71 -10.18 -8.17
C ILE A 293 12.04 -10.87 -7.86
N ARG A 294 12.96 -10.94 -8.83
CA ARG A 294 14.29 -11.53 -8.60
C ARG A 294 15.08 -10.77 -7.53
N LEU A 295 15.08 -9.43 -7.59
CA LEU A 295 15.77 -8.62 -6.59
C LEU A 295 15.25 -8.93 -5.17
N TYR A 296 13.93 -9.05 -5.01
CA TYR A 296 13.33 -9.42 -3.73
C TYR A 296 13.68 -10.84 -3.29
N GLN A 297 13.68 -11.81 -4.21
CA GLN A 297 13.96 -13.22 -3.90
C GLN A 297 15.43 -13.50 -3.62
N ASP A 298 16.34 -12.79 -4.28
CA ASP A 298 17.79 -13.05 -4.23
C ASP A 298 18.48 -12.30 -3.07
N ASP A 299 17.84 -11.27 -2.49
CA ASP A 299 18.43 -10.51 -1.38
C ASP A 299 17.57 -10.67 -0.09
N PRO A 300 17.99 -11.53 0.85
CA PRO A 300 17.25 -11.75 2.11
C PRO A 300 17.09 -10.49 2.97
N GLU A 301 17.98 -9.51 2.84
CA GLU A 301 17.89 -8.23 3.58
C GLU A 301 16.73 -7.34 3.09
N LEU A 302 16.25 -7.58 1.86
CA LEU A 302 15.11 -6.87 1.28
C LEU A 302 13.78 -7.59 1.51
N GLN A 303 13.82 -8.88 1.89
CA GLN A 303 12.60 -9.66 2.13
C GLN A 303 11.96 -9.29 3.46
N VAL A 304 10.64 -9.32 3.50
CA VAL A 304 9.88 -9.19 4.74
C VAL A 304 10.02 -10.50 5.53
N PRO A 305 10.64 -10.49 6.72
CA PRO A 305 10.76 -11.69 7.54
C PRO A 305 9.40 -12.07 8.14
N ALA A 306 9.28 -13.31 8.63
CA ALA A 306 8.06 -13.81 9.26
C ALA A 306 7.61 -12.97 10.48
N THR A 307 8.57 -12.35 11.16
CA THR A 307 8.33 -11.45 12.30
C THR A 307 8.92 -10.09 11.98
N VAL A 308 8.14 -9.04 12.15
CA VAL A 308 8.52 -7.64 11.94
C VAL A 308 8.37 -6.86 13.25
N VAL A 309 9.05 -5.73 13.35
CA VAL A 309 8.79 -4.75 14.41
C VAL A 309 7.71 -3.82 13.90
N SER A 310 6.61 -3.70 14.63
CA SER A 310 5.53 -2.77 14.34
C SER A 310 5.64 -1.58 15.29
N GLU A 311 6.01 -0.43 14.75
CA GLU A 311 6.00 0.84 15.46
C GLU A 311 4.54 1.21 15.81
N ASP A 312 4.35 2.02 16.85
CA ASP A 312 3.01 2.46 17.21
C ASP A 312 2.74 3.90 16.78
N PRO A 313 1.99 4.13 15.69
CA PRO A 313 1.73 5.49 15.21
C PRO A 313 0.83 6.31 16.14
N LEU A 314 0.30 5.70 17.23
CA LEU A 314 -0.47 6.35 18.30
C LEU A 314 0.40 6.66 19.52
N GLY A 315 1.72 6.45 19.47
CA GLY A 315 2.66 6.78 20.52
C GLY A 315 2.81 5.73 21.63
N GLY A 316 2.35 4.51 21.39
CA GLY A 316 2.61 3.36 22.27
C GLY A 316 3.99 2.72 21.99
N PRO A 317 4.34 1.63 22.69
CA PRO A 317 5.58 0.90 22.47
C PRO A 317 5.53 0.11 21.15
N CYS A 318 6.68 -0.03 20.50
CA CYS A 318 6.83 -0.95 19.37
C CYS A 318 6.61 -2.41 19.83
N ARG A 319 6.19 -3.25 18.89
CA ARG A 319 5.83 -4.65 19.13
C ARG A 319 6.43 -5.55 18.06
N GLU A 320 6.94 -6.71 18.45
CA GLU A 320 7.20 -7.78 17.50
C GLU A 320 5.87 -8.42 17.06
N VAL A 321 5.69 -8.58 15.76
CA VAL A 321 4.49 -9.16 15.17
C VAL A 321 4.87 -10.25 14.18
N THR A 322 4.41 -11.47 14.44
CA THR A 322 4.51 -12.58 13.49
C THR A 322 3.27 -12.55 12.59
N TRP A 323 3.46 -12.21 11.33
CA TRP A 323 2.38 -12.03 10.35
C TRP A 323 2.20 -13.25 9.44
N LEU A 324 3.13 -14.20 9.46
CA LEU A 324 3.08 -15.46 8.70
C LEU A 324 2.53 -16.65 9.52
N SER A 325 1.81 -16.40 10.61
CA SER A 325 1.23 -17.47 11.43
C SER A 325 -0.01 -18.09 10.78
#